data_44e7d9b25015c21ff93b960692e40989
#
_entry.id   44e7d9b25015c21ff93b960692e40989
#
_cell.length_a   1.000
_cell.length_b   1.000
_cell.length_c   1.000
_cell.angle_alpha   90.00
_cell.angle_beta   90.00
_cell.angle_gamma   90.00
#
_symmetry.space_group_name_H-M   'P 1'
#
loop_
_entity.id
_entity.type
_entity.pdbx_description
1 polymer ?
#
loop_
_entity_poly.entity_id
_entity_poly.type
_entity_poly.pdbx_seq_one_letter_code
_entity_poly.pdbx_strand_id
1 'polypeptide(L)'
;FDDDGNWPQWFMFDKFEEIKADESHGDIIVWPLKVVSDYLAMTKDYSILEEELPYSSRENFKQTATKETLLQHIDKQISYIEDNFLEGTYLSCYGDGDWDDTLQPANQSLKKNMASSWTVALTYQTVKLFSEVITEYNEDFSNRSKKIYEGVYHDFHKYMLSDEVIPGFLFMGEGNKPELMIHPKDKKTGIDYRLLPMTRSMISELIDQEEVTKHVEIIDEHLKFPDAVRLMNCPANYAGGVSQIFKRAEQAANLGREVGLAYIHAHIRYVEAMAKIGKPEETWSNLEKISPIGIKQVVSNSSLRQANAYFSSSDGDFKTRYDAQDNFNELKTKERQVKGGWRIYSSGPGIYINQLISNVLGIRKNVDQLTIDPVLPIELDGLSLTYKLNDRLLKITYNLNQSVDEVKINGKLVVISQKQNRYRLEGVSIPLETFYEMTTTEGINDVELFIGEV
;
A
#
# COMPACT_ATOMS: atom_id res chain seq x y z
N PHE A 1 -5.37 -10.37 19.22
CA PHE A 1 -3.97 -10.35 19.69
C PHE A 1 -3.63 -11.67 20.37
N ASP A 2 -2.45 -12.21 20.10
CA ASP A 2 -1.87 -13.29 20.85
C ASP A 2 -1.32 -12.77 22.19
N ASP A 3 -1.17 -13.65 23.16
CA ASP A 3 -0.73 -13.28 24.53
C ASP A 3 0.75 -12.82 24.60
N ASP A 4 1.53 -13.12 23.54
CA ASP A 4 2.90 -12.61 23.34
C ASP A 4 2.96 -11.28 22.59
N GLY A 5 1.84 -10.68 22.22
CA GLY A 5 1.73 -9.44 21.46
C GLY A 5 1.75 -9.61 19.94
N ASN A 6 1.89 -10.84 19.44
CA ASN A 6 1.86 -11.15 18.03
C ASN A 6 0.42 -11.20 17.47
N TRP A 7 0.31 -11.51 16.20
CA TRP A 7 -0.94 -11.66 15.46
C TRP A 7 -0.81 -12.81 14.45
N PRO A 8 -1.80 -13.75 14.39
CA PRO A 8 -1.74 -14.84 13.43
C PRO A 8 -1.96 -14.34 12.00
N GLN A 9 -1.33 -14.95 11.01
CA GLN A 9 -1.49 -14.59 9.60
C GLN A 9 -2.95 -14.64 9.13
N TRP A 10 -3.71 -15.61 9.65
CA TRP A 10 -5.15 -15.73 9.46
C TRP A 10 -5.78 -16.44 10.66
N PHE A 11 -7.03 -16.17 10.89
CA PHE A 11 -7.84 -16.83 11.93
C PHE A 11 -9.28 -16.97 11.44
N MET A 12 -9.97 -17.91 12.05
CA MET A 12 -11.41 -18.07 11.86
C MET A 12 -12.16 -17.47 13.04
N PHE A 13 -13.46 -17.25 12.88
CA PHE A 13 -14.31 -16.64 13.90
C PHE A 13 -15.56 -17.47 14.16
N ASP A 14 -16.42 -17.01 15.07
CA ASP A 14 -17.59 -17.71 15.58
C ASP A 14 -17.19 -19.08 16.18
N LYS A 15 -17.92 -20.11 15.84
CA LYS A 15 -17.66 -21.47 16.35
C LYS A 15 -16.33 -22.10 15.91
N PHE A 16 -15.57 -21.42 15.07
CA PHE A 16 -14.27 -21.86 14.57
C PHE A 16 -13.11 -21.02 15.09
N GLU A 17 -13.31 -20.17 16.07
CA GLU A 17 -12.31 -19.23 16.60
C GLU A 17 -11.02 -19.88 17.12
N GLU A 18 -11.06 -21.20 17.43
CA GLU A 18 -9.89 -21.97 17.84
C GLU A 18 -8.98 -22.37 16.63
N ILE A 19 -9.38 -22.05 15.39
CA ILE A 19 -8.61 -22.36 14.18
C ILE A 19 -7.94 -21.08 13.68
N LYS A 20 -6.62 -21.05 13.75
CA LYS A 20 -5.78 -19.95 13.24
C LYS A 20 -4.43 -20.45 12.73
N ALA A 21 -3.71 -19.59 11.99
CA ALA A 21 -2.34 -19.88 11.57
C ALA A 21 -1.41 -19.93 12.77
N ASP A 22 -0.46 -20.86 12.74
CA ASP A 22 0.69 -20.91 13.64
C ASP A 22 1.83 -19.97 13.14
N GLU A 23 1.91 -19.78 11.82
CA GLU A 23 2.86 -18.88 11.17
C GLU A 23 2.38 -17.42 11.28
N SER A 24 3.35 -16.49 11.36
CA SER A 24 3.11 -15.04 11.30
C SER A 24 4.13 -14.38 10.39
N HIS A 25 3.65 -13.64 9.40
CA HIS A 25 4.49 -12.82 8.55
C HIS A 25 4.96 -11.56 9.28
N GLY A 26 6.11 -11.03 8.91
CA GLY A 26 6.68 -9.85 9.55
C GLY A 26 5.83 -8.57 9.40
N ASP A 27 4.95 -8.51 8.41
CA ASP A 27 4.04 -7.38 8.21
C ASP A 27 2.71 -7.50 9.00
N ILE A 28 2.29 -8.72 9.33
CA ILE A 28 0.99 -8.97 9.98
C ILE A 28 0.86 -8.21 11.29
N ILE A 29 1.92 -8.16 12.08
CA ILE A 29 1.93 -7.46 13.37
C ILE A 29 1.74 -5.94 13.22
N VAL A 30 1.99 -5.37 12.05
CA VAL A 30 1.87 -3.92 11.82
C VAL A 30 0.43 -3.51 11.49
N TRP A 31 -0.34 -4.40 10.85
CA TRP A 31 -1.68 -4.06 10.35
C TRP A 31 -2.70 -3.69 11.43
N PRO A 32 -2.80 -4.37 12.60
CA PRO A 32 -3.71 -3.95 13.65
C PRO A 32 -3.41 -2.53 14.15
N LEU A 33 -2.12 -2.20 14.35
CA LEU A 33 -1.71 -0.84 14.72
C LEU A 33 -2.10 0.18 13.65
N LYS A 34 -1.96 -0.20 12.36
CA LYS A 34 -2.39 0.65 11.23
C LYS A 34 -3.88 0.94 11.28
N VAL A 35 -4.71 -0.09 11.52
CA VAL A 35 -6.17 0.06 11.60
C VAL A 35 -6.58 0.98 12.76
N VAL A 36 -5.98 0.81 13.94
CA VAL A 36 -6.26 1.68 15.09
C VAL A 36 -5.80 3.11 14.81
N SER A 37 -4.62 3.29 14.21
CA SER A 37 -4.11 4.62 13.86
C SER A 37 -5.02 5.33 12.85
N ASP A 38 -5.48 4.64 11.81
CA ASP A 38 -6.44 5.18 10.85
C ASP A 38 -7.78 5.53 11.51
N TYR A 39 -8.28 4.67 12.42
CA TYR A 39 -9.50 4.94 13.16
C TYR A 39 -9.38 6.21 14.02
N LEU A 40 -8.32 6.35 14.80
CA LEU A 40 -8.07 7.53 15.62
C LEU A 40 -7.89 8.80 14.76
N ALA A 41 -7.18 8.72 13.64
CA ALA A 41 -7.04 9.83 12.71
C ALA A 41 -8.37 10.31 12.13
N MET A 42 -9.31 9.38 11.90
CA MET A 42 -10.62 9.66 11.30
C MET A 42 -11.67 10.11 12.32
N THR A 43 -11.57 9.71 13.58
CA THR A 43 -12.64 9.88 14.57
C THR A 43 -12.25 10.67 15.80
N LYS A 44 -10.96 10.68 16.19
CA LYS A 44 -10.47 11.13 17.51
C LYS A 44 -11.21 10.46 18.69
N ASP A 45 -11.77 9.28 18.44
CA ASP A 45 -12.45 8.50 19.50
C ASP A 45 -11.43 7.67 20.27
N TYR A 46 -10.84 8.29 21.29
CA TYR A 46 -9.89 7.62 22.17
C TYR A 46 -10.56 6.62 23.13
N SER A 47 -11.90 6.62 23.24
CA SER A 47 -12.60 5.68 24.13
C SER A 47 -12.39 4.22 23.71
N ILE A 48 -12.13 3.96 22.43
CA ILE A 48 -11.79 2.63 21.92
C ILE A 48 -10.54 2.05 22.60
N LEU A 49 -9.62 2.88 23.04
CA LEU A 49 -8.37 2.45 23.68
C LEU A 49 -8.58 1.86 25.08
N GLU A 50 -9.71 2.17 25.70
CA GLU A 50 -10.10 1.68 27.03
C GLU A 50 -10.93 0.38 26.97
N GLU A 51 -11.31 -0.08 25.77
CA GLU A 51 -12.05 -1.32 25.61
C GLU A 51 -11.24 -2.53 26.09
N GLU A 52 -11.81 -3.31 27.01
CA GLU A 52 -11.19 -4.50 27.57
C GLU A 52 -11.42 -5.73 26.70
N LEU A 53 -10.34 -6.29 26.17
CA LEU A 53 -10.34 -7.43 25.26
C LEU A 53 -9.52 -8.59 25.84
N PRO A 54 -9.94 -9.87 25.64
CA PRO A 54 -9.12 -11.02 25.96
C PRO A 54 -7.99 -11.18 24.94
N TYR A 55 -6.92 -11.87 25.34
CA TYR A 55 -5.92 -12.39 24.41
C TYR A 55 -6.35 -13.73 23.83
N SER A 56 -5.72 -14.14 22.75
CA SER A 56 -5.76 -15.50 22.27
C SER A 56 -4.46 -16.21 22.70
N SER A 57 -4.59 -17.33 23.41
CA SER A 57 -3.41 -18.11 23.79
C SER A 57 -2.75 -18.68 22.56
N ARG A 58 -1.44 -18.49 22.43
CA ARG A 58 -0.66 -19.07 21.34
C ARG A 58 -0.53 -20.59 21.46
N GLU A 59 -0.59 -21.12 22.69
CA GLU A 59 -0.43 -22.54 22.96
C GLU A 59 -1.64 -23.37 22.53
N ASN A 60 -2.86 -22.90 22.79
CA ASN A 60 -4.09 -23.69 22.58
C ASN A 60 -5.16 -22.93 21.77
N PHE A 61 -4.87 -21.74 21.28
CA PHE A 61 -5.70 -20.87 20.46
C PHE A 61 -7.03 -20.42 21.11
N LYS A 62 -7.19 -20.62 22.41
CA LYS A 62 -8.38 -20.20 23.16
C LYS A 62 -8.22 -18.78 23.69
N GLN A 63 -9.35 -18.13 23.90
CA GLN A 63 -9.36 -16.86 24.60
C GLN A 63 -8.89 -17.03 26.05
N THR A 64 -8.02 -16.12 26.48
CA THR A 64 -7.54 -16.08 27.87
C THR A 64 -8.64 -15.54 28.80
N ALA A 65 -8.58 -15.92 30.08
CA ALA A 65 -9.47 -15.34 31.08
C ALA A 65 -9.09 -13.89 31.44
N THR A 66 -7.82 -13.52 31.22
CA THR A 66 -7.32 -12.17 31.47
C THR A 66 -7.74 -11.27 30.30
N LYS A 67 -8.31 -10.11 30.67
CA LYS A 67 -8.62 -9.04 29.74
C LYS A 67 -7.74 -7.84 30.06
N GLU A 68 -7.29 -7.16 29.04
CA GLU A 68 -6.56 -5.89 29.14
C GLU A 68 -7.15 -4.89 28.16
N THR A 69 -6.87 -3.60 28.37
CA THR A 69 -7.37 -2.55 27.47
C THR A 69 -6.72 -2.67 26.09
N LEU A 70 -7.38 -2.16 25.04
CA LEU A 70 -6.79 -2.12 23.70
C LEU A 70 -5.44 -1.38 23.72
N LEU A 71 -5.28 -0.35 24.54
CA LEU A 71 -4.00 0.34 24.70
C LEU A 71 -2.89 -0.59 25.23
N GLN A 72 -3.21 -1.48 26.19
CA GLN A 72 -2.26 -2.47 26.71
C GLN A 72 -1.91 -3.53 25.65
N HIS A 73 -2.89 -3.93 24.83
CA HIS A 73 -2.62 -4.79 23.66
C HIS A 73 -1.66 -4.11 22.67
N ILE A 74 -1.85 -2.82 22.41
CA ILE A 74 -0.96 -2.03 21.54
C ILE A 74 0.44 -1.92 22.14
N ASP A 75 0.57 -1.77 23.45
CA ASP A 75 1.88 -1.75 24.13
C ASP A 75 2.67 -3.03 23.90
N LYS A 76 2.01 -4.19 24.08
CA LYS A 76 2.62 -5.49 23.78
C LYS A 76 2.96 -5.63 22.30
N GLN A 77 2.08 -5.17 21.41
CA GLN A 77 2.33 -5.20 19.96
C GLN A 77 3.54 -4.36 19.56
N ILE A 78 3.68 -3.15 20.10
CA ILE A 78 4.85 -2.29 19.85
C ILE A 78 6.11 -2.95 20.40
N SER A 79 6.05 -3.54 21.59
CA SER A 79 7.17 -4.29 22.17
C SER A 79 7.57 -5.47 21.28
N TYR A 80 6.59 -6.23 20.76
CA TYR A 80 6.86 -7.31 19.84
C TYR A 80 7.52 -6.83 18.53
N ILE A 81 7.11 -5.68 18.00
CA ILE A 81 7.75 -5.06 16.81
C ILE A 81 9.22 -4.73 17.13
N GLU A 82 9.51 -4.11 18.28
CA GLU A 82 10.88 -3.76 18.70
C GLU A 82 11.75 -4.99 18.88
N ASP A 83 11.24 -6.05 19.52
CA ASP A 83 11.94 -7.30 19.79
C ASP A 83 12.24 -8.09 18.49
N ASN A 84 11.51 -7.82 17.42
CA ASN A 84 11.67 -8.46 16.11
C ASN A 84 12.42 -7.59 15.09
N PHE A 85 13.12 -6.56 15.50
CA PHE A 85 14.08 -5.89 14.63
C PHE A 85 15.33 -6.75 14.43
N LEU A 86 15.95 -6.65 13.26
CA LEU A 86 17.26 -7.23 13.02
C LEU A 86 18.27 -6.65 14.03
N GLU A 87 19.14 -7.50 14.57
CA GLU A 87 20.05 -7.13 15.65
C GLU A 87 20.81 -5.83 15.39
N GLY A 88 20.70 -4.88 16.33
CA GLY A 88 21.35 -3.58 16.25
C GLY A 88 20.74 -2.61 15.22
N THR A 89 19.53 -2.87 14.77
CA THR A 89 18.81 -2.01 13.81
C THR A 89 17.37 -1.76 14.24
N TYR A 90 16.69 -0.86 13.50
CA TYR A 90 15.23 -0.66 13.54
C TYR A 90 14.54 -1.25 12.29
N LEU A 91 15.09 -2.29 11.68
CA LEU A 91 14.55 -2.92 10.48
C LEU A 91 13.78 -4.19 10.85
N SER A 92 12.49 -4.22 10.55
CA SER A 92 11.60 -5.33 10.87
C SER A 92 12.07 -6.63 10.22
N CYS A 93 12.26 -7.69 11.02
CA CYS A 93 12.55 -9.02 10.55
C CYS A 93 11.44 -9.54 9.63
N TYR A 94 11.81 -10.26 8.56
CA TYR A 94 10.87 -10.79 7.58
C TYR A 94 9.96 -11.89 8.14
N GLY A 95 10.45 -12.68 9.09
CA GLY A 95 9.70 -13.80 9.65
C GLY A 95 9.33 -14.83 8.59
N ASP A 96 8.06 -15.25 8.56
CA ASP A 96 7.55 -16.22 7.59
C ASP A 96 7.18 -15.61 6.23
N GLY A 97 7.24 -14.30 6.07
CA GLY A 97 6.91 -13.61 4.82
C GLY A 97 6.42 -12.18 4.99
N ASP A 98 5.90 -11.64 3.92
CA ASP A 98 5.11 -10.42 3.87
C ASP A 98 3.89 -10.61 2.95
N TRP A 99 3.24 -9.52 2.56
CA TRP A 99 2.09 -9.52 1.66
C TRP A 99 2.30 -10.34 0.37
N ASP A 100 3.53 -10.41 -0.14
CA ASP A 100 3.87 -11.20 -1.32
C ASP A 100 4.26 -12.63 -0.94
N ASP A 101 3.28 -13.48 -0.78
CA ASP A 101 3.42 -14.90 -0.40
C ASP A 101 4.40 -15.70 -1.27
N THR A 102 4.67 -15.27 -2.51
CA THR A 102 5.59 -15.99 -3.39
C THR A 102 7.04 -15.86 -2.97
N LEU A 103 7.35 -14.79 -2.27
CA LEU A 103 8.69 -14.50 -1.77
C LEU A 103 8.93 -15.01 -0.33
N GLN A 104 8.06 -15.89 0.19
CA GLN A 104 8.29 -16.54 1.49
C GLN A 104 9.69 -17.17 1.56
N PRO A 105 10.42 -16.99 2.69
CA PRO A 105 11.79 -17.46 2.82
C PRO A 105 11.85 -18.99 2.82
N ALA A 106 12.83 -19.56 2.11
CA ALA A 106 12.99 -21.01 1.97
C ALA A 106 13.60 -21.69 3.22
N ASN A 107 14.26 -20.93 4.10
CA ASN A 107 14.97 -21.47 5.24
C ASN A 107 14.99 -20.54 6.46
N GLN A 108 15.38 -21.07 7.61
CA GLN A 108 15.39 -20.37 8.90
C GLN A 108 16.35 -19.18 8.97
N SER A 109 17.48 -19.24 8.25
CA SER A 109 18.45 -18.13 8.24
C SER A 109 17.84 -16.89 7.57
N LEU A 110 17.14 -17.09 6.46
CA LEU A 110 16.42 -16.01 5.76
C LEU A 110 15.28 -15.46 6.63
N LYS A 111 14.53 -16.32 7.33
CA LYS A 111 13.46 -15.85 8.23
C LYS A 111 13.97 -14.89 9.31
N LYS A 112 15.14 -15.18 9.90
CA LYS A 112 15.68 -14.46 11.05
C LYS A 112 16.54 -13.24 10.69
N ASN A 113 17.20 -13.30 9.53
CA ASN A 113 18.26 -12.33 9.20
C ASN A 113 17.89 -11.47 7.97
N MET A 114 16.69 -11.59 7.44
CA MET A 114 16.23 -10.79 6.30
C MET A 114 15.16 -9.80 6.74
N ALA A 115 15.19 -8.60 6.17
CA ALA A 115 14.14 -7.58 6.28
C ALA A 115 13.57 -7.25 4.91
N SER A 116 12.25 -7.20 4.77
CA SER A 116 11.59 -6.72 3.56
C SER A 116 11.53 -5.21 3.57
N SER A 117 12.03 -4.55 2.52
CA SER A 117 11.96 -3.09 2.41
C SER A 117 10.51 -2.59 2.37
N TRP A 118 9.57 -3.41 1.89
CA TRP A 118 8.15 -3.09 1.93
C TRP A 118 7.59 -3.09 3.36
N THR A 119 7.90 -4.12 4.17
CA THR A 119 7.48 -4.19 5.58
C THR A 119 8.08 -3.05 6.40
N VAL A 120 9.35 -2.72 6.16
CA VAL A 120 10.04 -1.60 6.83
C VAL A 120 9.35 -0.28 6.52
N ALA A 121 9.00 -0.03 5.25
CA ALA A 121 8.26 1.18 4.86
C ALA A 121 6.83 1.22 5.42
N LEU A 122 6.16 0.08 5.55
CA LEU A 122 4.85 -0.04 6.22
C LEU A 122 4.96 0.26 7.71
N THR A 123 5.99 -0.27 8.38
CA THR A 123 6.27 -0.02 9.80
C THR A 123 6.52 1.47 10.04
N TYR A 124 7.38 2.10 9.21
CA TYR A 124 7.60 3.55 9.26
C TYR A 124 6.30 4.33 9.17
N GLN A 125 5.49 4.08 8.14
CA GLN A 125 4.22 4.78 7.92
C GLN A 125 3.28 4.64 9.10
N THR A 126 3.15 3.42 9.61
CA THR A 126 2.17 3.09 10.65
C THR A 126 2.56 3.69 11.99
N VAL A 127 3.81 3.51 12.39
CA VAL A 127 4.31 3.99 13.69
C VAL A 127 4.39 5.52 13.70
N LYS A 128 4.73 6.16 12.56
CA LYS A 128 4.68 7.62 12.43
C LYS A 128 3.26 8.14 12.62
N LEU A 129 2.28 7.58 11.91
CA LEU A 129 0.87 7.97 12.07
C LEU A 129 0.38 7.74 13.50
N PHE A 130 0.71 6.59 14.10
CA PHE A 130 0.34 6.30 15.48
C PHE A 130 0.92 7.32 16.45
N SER A 131 2.20 7.69 16.30
CA SER A 131 2.85 8.74 17.10
C SER A 131 2.09 10.07 17.03
N GLU A 132 1.65 10.47 15.83
CA GLU A 132 0.92 11.72 15.61
C GLU A 132 -0.47 11.69 16.25
N VAL A 133 -1.24 10.62 16.06
CA VAL A 133 -2.64 10.55 16.52
C VAL A 133 -2.81 10.28 17.99
N ILE A 134 -1.81 9.66 18.66
CA ILE A 134 -1.88 9.33 20.10
C ILE A 134 -1.40 10.47 20.99
N THR A 135 -0.74 11.50 20.43
CA THR A 135 -0.06 12.56 21.19
C THR A 135 -0.98 13.25 22.19
N GLU A 136 -2.21 13.59 21.80
CA GLU A 136 -3.18 14.28 22.68
C GLU A 136 -3.67 13.38 23.83
N TYR A 137 -3.64 12.06 23.65
CA TYR A 137 -4.13 11.10 24.63
C TYR A 137 -3.01 10.54 25.52
N ASN A 138 -1.85 10.22 24.94
CA ASN A 138 -0.71 9.64 25.67
C ASN A 138 0.64 10.03 25.04
N GLU A 139 1.32 10.98 25.64
CA GLU A 139 2.59 11.53 25.17
C GLU A 139 3.74 10.51 25.25
N ASP A 140 3.74 9.60 26.22
CA ASP A 140 4.80 8.57 26.34
C ASP A 140 4.75 7.60 25.18
N PHE A 141 3.57 7.14 24.77
CA PHE A 141 3.40 6.32 23.57
C PHE A 141 3.80 7.08 22.31
N SER A 142 3.45 8.35 22.20
CA SER A 142 3.86 9.21 21.09
C SER A 142 5.38 9.27 21.00
N ASN A 143 6.07 9.57 22.10
CA ASN A 143 7.53 9.68 22.14
C ASN A 143 8.24 8.35 21.84
N ARG A 144 7.72 7.21 22.37
CA ARG A 144 8.26 5.89 22.05
C ARG A 144 8.12 5.59 20.57
N SER A 145 6.95 5.82 20.00
CA SER A 145 6.68 5.61 18.58
C SER A 145 7.54 6.52 17.69
N LYS A 146 7.76 7.77 18.12
CA LYS A 146 8.64 8.70 17.43
C LYS A 146 10.06 8.17 17.34
N LYS A 147 10.62 7.66 18.44
CA LYS A 147 11.95 7.06 18.47
C LYS A 147 12.05 5.88 17.49
N ILE A 148 10.99 5.06 17.41
CA ILE A 148 10.95 3.91 16.50
C ILE A 148 10.97 4.37 15.05
N TYR A 149 10.05 5.24 14.62
CA TYR A 149 10.00 5.63 13.21
C TYR A 149 11.22 6.45 12.76
N GLU A 150 11.83 7.25 13.63
CA GLU A 150 13.09 7.94 13.35
C GLU A 150 14.26 6.96 13.20
N GLY A 151 14.29 5.92 14.02
CA GLY A 151 15.25 4.82 13.89
C GLY A 151 15.07 4.05 12.58
N VAL A 152 13.82 3.71 12.23
CA VAL A 152 13.49 3.06 10.95
C VAL A 152 13.92 3.93 9.76
N TYR A 153 13.63 5.24 9.81
CA TYR A 153 14.07 6.19 8.77
C TYR A 153 15.59 6.17 8.58
N HIS A 154 16.33 6.31 9.69
CA HIS A 154 17.78 6.31 9.66
C HIS A 154 18.36 5.01 9.08
N ASP A 155 17.89 3.85 9.57
CA ASP A 155 18.43 2.56 9.18
C ASP A 155 18.00 2.14 7.78
N PHE A 156 16.82 2.54 7.32
CA PHE A 156 16.40 2.37 5.93
C PHE A 156 17.38 3.05 4.97
N HIS A 157 17.68 4.33 5.20
CA HIS A 157 18.61 5.08 4.35
C HIS A 157 20.04 4.54 4.45
N LYS A 158 20.47 4.16 5.65
CA LYS A 158 21.82 3.63 5.88
C LYS A 158 22.07 2.28 5.21
N TYR A 159 21.09 1.37 5.26
CA TYR A 159 21.30 -0.02 4.86
C TYR A 159 20.56 -0.41 3.57
N MET A 160 19.33 0.05 3.37
CA MET A 160 18.50 -0.33 2.23
C MET A 160 18.61 0.64 1.05
N LEU A 161 18.90 1.92 1.31
CA LEU A 161 19.08 2.92 0.25
C LEU A 161 20.55 3.31 0.03
N SER A 162 21.48 2.55 0.58
CA SER A 162 22.93 2.81 0.51
C SER A 162 23.50 2.82 -0.92
N ASP A 163 22.78 2.25 -1.88
CA ASP A 163 23.13 2.18 -3.29
C ASP A 163 22.10 2.88 -4.20
N GLU A 164 21.40 3.82 -3.64
CA GLU A 164 20.41 4.70 -4.32
C GLU A 164 19.21 3.97 -4.96
N VAL A 165 19.13 2.64 -4.87
CA VAL A 165 18.02 1.80 -5.35
C VAL A 165 17.47 1.00 -4.18
N ILE A 166 16.17 1.09 -3.94
CA ILE A 166 15.51 0.32 -2.89
C ILE A 166 15.52 -1.16 -3.27
N PRO A 167 16.17 -2.05 -2.50
CA PRO A 167 16.16 -3.48 -2.73
C PRO A 167 14.80 -4.10 -2.40
N GLY A 168 14.53 -5.30 -2.87
CA GLY A 168 13.40 -6.08 -2.38
C GLY A 168 13.57 -6.45 -0.92
N PHE A 169 14.79 -6.83 -0.55
CA PHE A 169 15.17 -7.23 0.81
C PHE A 169 16.60 -6.85 1.16
N LEU A 170 16.82 -6.70 2.46
CA LEU A 170 18.13 -6.67 3.07
C LEU A 170 18.36 -7.99 3.82
N PHE A 171 19.48 -8.65 3.60
CA PHE A 171 19.91 -9.81 4.39
C PHE A 171 21.14 -9.44 5.21
N MET A 172 21.08 -9.67 6.52
CA MET A 172 22.22 -9.49 7.45
C MET A 172 22.94 -10.82 7.61
N GLY A 173 24.02 -11.01 6.84
CA GLY A 173 24.84 -12.21 6.87
C GLY A 173 25.71 -12.34 8.12
N GLU A 174 26.58 -13.32 8.14
CA GLU A 174 27.55 -13.52 9.23
C GLU A 174 28.40 -12.27 9.46
N GLY A 175 28.52 -11.86 10.72
CA GLY A 175 29.24 -10.64 11.11
C GLY A 175 28.50 -9.35 10.79
N ASN A 176 27.17 -9.40 10.68
CA ASN A 176 26.27 -8.25 10.38
C ASN A 176 26.64 -7.53 9.07
N LYS A 177 27.09 -8.27 8.07
CA LYS A 177 27.40 -7.73 6.76
C LYS A 177 26.13 -7.65 5.91
N PRO A 178 25.70 -6.44 5.49
CA PRO A 178 24.49 -6.28 4.70
C PRO A 178 24.67 -6.78 3.26
N GLU A 179 23.68 -7.53 2.78
CA GLU A 179 23.55 -7.95 1.37
C GLU A 179 22.20 -7.48 0.84
N LEU A 180 22.19 -6.78 -0.29
CA LEU A 180 20.96 -6.36 -0.98
C LEU A 180 20.47 -7.52 -1.86
N MET A 181 19.19 -7.87 -1.74
CA MET A 181 18.54 -8.92 -2.52
C MET A 181 17.37 -8.33 -3.32
N ILE A 182 17.12 -8.90 -4.50
CA ILE A 182 16.24 -8.29 -5.52
C ILE A 182 16.71 -6.84 -5.74
N HIS A 183 17.91 -6.74 -6.30
CA HIS A 183 18.62 -5.48 -6.53
C HIS A 183 19.58 -5.67 -7.71
N PRO A 184 19.93 -4.63 -8.51
CA PRO A 184 20.82 -4.77 -9.67
C PRO A 184 22.20 -5.38 -9.33
N LYS A 185 22.65 -5.28 -8.09
CA LYS A 185 23.89 -5.93 -7.60
C LYS A 185 23.69 -7.36 -7.10
N ASP A 186 22.45 -7.81 -6.98
CA ASP A 186 22.13 -9.16 -6.54
C ASP A 186 22.51 -10.20 -7.60
N LYS A 187 23.25 -11.22 -7.20
CA LYS A 187 23.65 -12.33 -8.07
C LYS A 187 22.94 -13.65 -7.73
N LYS A 188 22.07 -13.64 -6.72
CA LYS A 188 21.44 -14.84 -6.17
C LYS A 188 20.03 -15.06 -6.70
N THR A 189 19.21 -14.00 -6.76
CA THR A 189 17.78 -14.12 -7.09
C THR A 189 17.49 -14.05 -8.59
N GLY A 190 18.34 -13.37 -9.35
CA GLY A 190 18.12 -13.11 -10.78
C GLY A 190 16.99 -12.09 -11.05
N ILE A 191 16.57 -11.34 -10.01
CA ILE A 191 15.57 -10.28 -10.08
C ILE A 191 16.24 -9.00 -9.62
N ASP A 192 16.08 -7.91 -10.39
CA ASP A 192 16.74 -6.64 -10.09
C ASP A 192 15.84 -5.67 -9.33
N TYR A 193 14.52 -5.69 -9.57
CA TYR A 193 13.60 -4.67 -9.07
C TYR A 193 12.30 -5.27 -8.55
N ARG A 194 11.79 -4.71 -7.43
CA ARG A 194 10.51 -5.05 -6.81
C ARG A 194 9.66 -3.78 -6.62
N LEU A 195 8.44 -3.77 -7.15
CA LEU A 195 7.53 -2.62 -7.16
C LEU A 195 7.11 -2.16 -5.76
N LEU A 196 6.68 -3.09 -4.93
CA LEU A 196 6.00 -2.77 -3.66
C LEU A 196 6.84 -1.93 -2.68
N PRO A 197 8.16 -2.20 -2.49
CA PRO A 197 8.99 -1.34 -1.66
C PRO A 197 9.06 0.10 -2.17
N MET A 198 9.19 0.30 -3.49
CA MET A 198 9.30 1.62 -4.10
C MET A 198 8.01 2.42 -3.90
N THR A 199 6.85 1.83 -4.24
CA THR A 199 5.56 2.50 -4.10
C THR A 199 5.20 2.79 -2.64
N ARG A 200 5.47 1.86 -1.73
CA ARG A 200 5.21 2.07 -0.29
C ARG A 200 6.10 3.18 0.28
N SER A 201 7.35 3.26 -0.14
CA SER A 201 8.27 4.32 0.31
C SER A 201 7.81 5.71 -0.15
N MET A 202 7.23 5.84 -1.35
CA MET A 202 6.59 7.07 -1.83
C MET A 202 5.33 7.41 -1.01
N ILE A 203 4.43 6.45 -0.83
CA ILE A 203 3.17 6.64 -0.10
C ILE A 203 3.42 7.05 1.35
N SER A 204 4.41 6.46 1.99
CA SER A 204 4.77 6.72 3.39
C SER A 204 5.62 7.98 3.59
N GLU A 205 6.04 8.64 2.51
CA GLU A 205 6.99 9.77 2.55
C GLU A 205 8.35 9.39 3.18
N LEU A 206 8.76 8.13 3.06
CA LEU A 206 10.03 7.63 3.58
C LEU A 206 11.23 8.15 2.77
N ILE A 207 11.05 8.36 1.47
CA ILE A 207 12.06 8.85 0.54
C ILE A 207 11.76 10.29 0.11
N ASP A 208 12.78 11.02 -0.33
CA ASP A 208 12.64 12.41 -0.77
C ASP A 208 12.29 12.55 -2.27
N GLN A 209 12.20 13.79 -2.76
CA GLN A 209 11.79 14.07 -4.14
C GLN A 209 12.80 13.58 -5.19
N GLU A 210 14.09 13.62 -4.91
CA GLU A 210 15.13 13.15 -5.83
C GLU A 210 15.10 11.62 -5.92
N GLU A 211 14.98 10.97 -4.78
CA GLU A 211 14.82 9.51 -4.66
C GLU A 211 13.53 9.03 -5.34
N VAL A 212 12.41 9.77 -5.19
CA VAL A 212 11.15 9.50 -5.89
C VAL A 212 11.35 9.55 -7.39
N THR A 213 11.98 10.61 -7.92
CA THR A 213 12.20 10.77 -9.36
C THR A 213 12.96 9.59 -9.94
N LYS A 214 14.04 9.18 -9.28
CA LYS A 214 14.84 8.02 -9.67
C LYS A 214 14.03 6.71 -9.67
N HIS A 215 13.21 6.49 -8.64
CA HIS A 215 12.42 5.25 -8.55
C HIS A 215 11.25 5.23 -9.55
N VAL A 216 10.68 6.39 -9.91
CA VAL A 216 9.70 6.48 -11.00
C VAL A 216 10.35 6.11 -12.33
N GLU A 217 11.55 6.60 -12.64
CA GLU A 217 12.30 6.22 -13.82
C GLU A 217 12.58 4.70 -13.88
N ILE A 218 12.99 4.10 -12.77
CA ILE A 218 13.20 2.65 -12.65
C ILE A 218 11.89 1.88 -12.90
N ILE A 219 10.77 2.33 -12.34
CA ILE A 219 9.47 1.69 -12.56
C ILE A 219 9.07 1.80 -14.03
N ASP A 220 9.21 2.97 -14.65
CA ASP A 220 8.86 3.20 -16.04
C ASP A 220 9.69 2.35 -17.00
N GLU A 221 10.99 2.23 -16.75
CA GLU A 221 11.89 1.45 -17.60
C GLU A 221 11.74 -0.06 -17.39
N HIS A 222 11.61 -0.54 -16.15
CA HIS A 222 11.78 -1.95 -15.84
C HIS A 222 10.48 -2.67 -15.43
N LEU A 223 9.52 -1.98 -14.80
CA LEU A 223 8.34 -2.60 -14.22
C LEU A 223 7.03 -2.26 -14.94
N LYS A 224 7.02 -1.19 -15.74
CA LYS A 224 5.83 -0.76 -16.48
C LYS A 224 5.72 -1.52 -17.79
N PHE A 225 4.59 -2.19 -17.95
CA PHE A 225 4.24 -2.95 -19.15
C PHE A 225 2.97 -2.36 -19.76
N PRO A 226 2.64 -2.68 -21.02
CA PRO A 226 1.47 -2.13 -21.68
C PRO A 226 0.15 -2.39 -20.96
N ASP A 227 0.03 -3.50 -20.23
CA ASP A 227 -1.17 -3.97 -19.57
C ASP A 227 -1.27 -3.58 -18.08
N ALA A 228 -0.15 -3.36 -17.41
CA ALA A 228 -0.07 -2.90 -16.02
C ALA A 228 1.39 -2.74 -15.57
N VAL A 229 1.60 -2.27 -14.33
CA VAL A 229 2.91 -2.30 -13.67
C VAL A 229 3.07 -3.64 -12.94
N ARG A 230 4.21 -4.30 -13.12
CA ARG A 230 4.48 -5.63 -12.59
C ARG A 230 5.17 -5.57 -11.24
N LEU A 231 4.98 -6.63 -10.46
CA LEU A 231 5.60 -6.76 -9.14
C LEU A 231 7.12 -6.81 -9.21
N MET A 232 7.66 -7.46 -10.25
CA MET A 232 9.09 -7.64 -10.48
C MET A 232 9.42 -7.49 -11.97
N ASN A 233 10.66 -7.12 -12.28
CA ASN A 233 11.13 -6.92 -13.67
C ASN A 233 11.17 -8.23 -14.48
N CYS A 234 11.31 -9.38 -13.79
CA CYS A 234 11.29 -10.71 -14.42
C CYS A 234 10.84 -11.75 -13.38
N PRO A 235 10.42 -12.96 -13.82
CA PRO A 235 10.17 -14.08 -12.94
C PRO A 235 11.45 -14.53 -12.23
N ALA A 236 11.33 -15.01 -10.99
CA ALA A 236 12.41 -15.69 -10.30
C ALA A 236 12.93 -16.87 -11.14
N ASN A 237 14.24 -17.08 -11.13
CA ASN A 237 14.85 -18.14 -11.91
C ASN A 237 14.38 -19.53 -11.43
N TYR A 238 13.97 -20.40 -12.37
CA TYR A 238 13.56 -21.77 -12.07
C TYR A 238 14.58 -22.75 -12.63
N ALA A 239 15.32 -23.39 -11.74
CA ALA A 239 16.31 -24.38 -12.10
C ALA A 239 15.89 -25.83 -11.75
N GLY A 240 14.70 -26.02 -11.18
CA GLY A 240 14.25 -27.30 -10.62
C GLY A 240 14.82 -27.58 -9.23
N GLY A 241 14.34 -28.64 -8.59
CA GLY A 241 14.80 -29.04 -7.27
C GLY A 241 14.15 -28.27 -6.12
N VAL A 242 14.88 -28.18 -5.01
CA VAL A 242 14.41 -27.52 -3.77
C VAL A 242 14.68 -26.02 -3.85
N SER A 243 13.68 -25.24 -3.47
CA SER A 243 13.79 -23.78 -3.40
C SER A 243 14.93 -23.37 -2.44
N GLN A 244 15.77 -22.44 -2.86
CA GLN A 244 16.95 -22.00 -2.11
C GLN A 244 16.72 -20.70 -1.35
N ILE A 245 16.02 -19.74 -1.97
CA ILE A 245 15.81 -18.40 -1.43
C ILE A 245 14.33 -18.17 -1.18
N PHE A 246 13.46 -18.37 -2.21
CA PHE A 246 12.04 -18.11 -2.12
C PHE A 246 11.21 -19.38 -2.31
N LYS A 247 10.49 -19.77 -1.27
CA LYS A 247 9.77 -21.03 -1.17
C LYS A 247 8.81 -21.29 -2.34
N ARG A 248 8.07 -20.27 -2.81
CA ARG A 248 7.10 -20.41 -3.91
C ARG A 248 7.60 -19.88 -5.24
N ALA A 249 8.33 -18.77 -5.26
CA ALA A 249 8.79 -18.15 -6.50
C ALA A 249 9.66 -19.07 -7.35
N GLU A 250 10.42 -19.96 -6.71
CA GLU A 250 11.31 -20.92 -7.36
C GLU A 250 10.63 -22.26 -7.72
N GLN A 251 9.29 -22.32 -7.75
CA GLN A 251 8.54 -23.53 -8.08
C GLN A 251 7.84 -23.40 -9.45
N ALA A 252 7.85 -24.47 -10.24
CA ALA A 252 7.19 -24.52 -11.55
C ALA A 252 5.68 -24.24 -11.47
N ALA A 253 5.03 -24.68 -10.40
CA ALA A 253 3.59 -24.54 -10.21
C ALA A 253 3.11 -23.09 -9.95
N ASN A 254 4.01 -22.16 -9.70
CA ASN A 254 3.67 -20.76 -9.38
C ASN A 254 3.74 -19.79 -10.56
N LEU A 255 3.79 -20.32 -11.79
CA LEU A 255 3.62 -19.50 -12.98
C LEU A 255 2.25 -18.79 -12.94
N GLY A 256 2.22 -17.48 -13.18
CA GLY A 256 0.99 -16.69 -13.20
C GLY A 256 0.43 -16.32 -11.82
N ARG A 257 1.17 -16.53 -10.75
CA ARG A 257 0.85 -15.99 -9.41
C ARG A 257 1.57 -14.64 -9.21
N GLU A 258 2.03 -14.32 -7.99
CA GLU A 258 2.73 -13.07 -7.69
C GLU A 258 4.17 -12.99 -8.25
N VAL A 259 4.56 -13.88 -9.17
CA VAL A 259 5.92 -13.92 -9.74
C VAL A 259 5.94 -13.26 -11.11
N GLY A 260 6.50 -12.06 -11.19
CA GLY A 260 6.69 -11.33 -12.45
C GLY A 260 5.41 -10.93 -13.19
N LEU A 261 4.23 -11.13 -12.60
CA LEU A 261 2.95 -10.78 -13.19
C LEU A 261 2.47 -9.38 -12.79
N ALA A 262 1.50 -8.86 -13.49
CA ALA A 262 0.74 -7.70 -13.06
C ALA A 262 -0.32 -8.14 -12.06
N TYR A 263 -0.04 -7.97 -10.77
CA TYR A 263 -1.01 -8.19 -9.70
C TYR A 263 -1.81 -6.90 -9.48
N ILE A 264 -3.11 -6.94 -9.73
CA ILE A 264 -3.92 -5.71 -9.81
C ILE A 264 -3.98 -4.96 -8.48
N HIS A 265 -3.97 -5.64 -7.36
CA HIS A 265 -3.87 -4.98 -6.05
C HIS A 265 -2.58 -4.13 -5.93
N ALA A 266 -1.42 -4.69 -6.33
CA ALA A 266 -0.15 -3.97 -6.32
C ALA A 266 -0.13 -2.82 -7.34
N HIS A 267 -0.75 -3.03 -8.49
CA HIS A 267 -0.91 -1.98 -9.50
C HIS A 267 -1.77 -0.80 -8.98
N ILE A 268 -2.85 -1.09 -8.23
CA ILE A 268 -3.64 -0.03 -7.57
C ILE A 268 -2.80 0.74 -6.54
N ARG A 269 -1.87 0.08 -5.83
CA ARG A 269 -0.93 0.77 -4.95
C ARG A 269 0.10 1.64 -5.69
N TYR A 270 0.44 1.27 -6.93
CA TYR A 270 1.21 2.16 -7.80
C TYR A 270 0.40 3.42 -8.16
N VAL A 271 -0.89 3.28 -8.49
CA VAL A 271 -1.78 4.43 -8.73
C VAL A 271 -1.83 5.36 -7.50
N GLU A 272 -1.93 4.80 -6.29
CA GLU A 272 -1.86 5.56 -5.04
C GLU A 272 -0.54 6.35 -4.93
N ALA A 273 0.59 5.72 -5.24
CA ALA A 273 1.89 6.38 -5.22
C ALA A 273 1.96 7.54 -6.25
N MET A 274 1.45 7.32 -7.46
CA MET A 274 1.42 8.36 -8.50
C MET A 274 0.51 9.53 -8.12
N ALA A 275 -0.63 9.27 -7.49
CA ALA A 275 -1.49 10.32 -6.95
C ALA A 275 -0.79 11.10 -5.82
N LYS A 276 -0.07 10.42 -4.92
CA LYS A 276 0.67 11.03 -3.82
C LYS A 276 1.73 12.04 -4.30
N ILE A 277 2.42 11.71 -5.39
CA ILE A 277 3.49 12.54 -5.97
C ILE A 277 3.01 13.51 -7.07
N GLY A 278 1.69 13.58 -7.33
CA GLY A 278 1.12 14.53 -8.30
C GLY A 278 1.40 14.16 -9.76
N LYS A 279 1.09 12.94 -10.20
CA LYS A 279 1.24 12.48 -11.58
C LYS A 279 -0.14 12.14 -12.18
N PRO A 280 -0.93 13.14 -12.64
CA PRO A 280 -2.32 12.94 -13.05
C PRO A 280 -2.49 11.98 -14.21
N GLU A 281 -1.66 12.07 -15.27
CA GLU A 281 -1.73 11.21 -16.43
C GLU A 281 -1.43 9.75 -16.06
N GLU A 282 -0.39 9.53 -15.23
CA GLU A 282 -0.03 8.20 -14.75
C GLU A 282 -1.14 7.63 -13.84
N THR A 283 -1.72 8.45 -12.99
CA THR A 283 -2.80 8.07 -12.08
C THR A 283 -4.01 7.60 -12.87
N TRP A 284 -4.50 8.39 -13.82
CA TRP A 284 -5.70 8.08 -14.58
C TRP A 284 -5.52 6.94 -15.56
N SER A 285 -4.49 7.01 -16.42
CA SER A 285 -4.26 5.98 -17.45
C SER A 285 -4.04 4.59 -16.86
N ASN A 286 -3.45 4.50 -15.68
CA ASN A 286 -3.25 3.21 -15.02
C ASN A 286 -4.52 2.66 -14.36
N LEU A 287 -5.48 3.50 -13.96
CA LEU A 287 -6.82 3.02 -13.59
C LEU A 287 -7.59 2.49 -14.80
N GLU A 288 -7.49 3.13 -15.97
CA GLU A 288 -8.14 2.67 -17.20
C GLU A 288 -7.61 1.29 -17.65
N LYS A 289 -6.30 1.03 -17.53
CA LYS A 289 -5.68 -0.26 -17.89
C LYS A 289 -6.26 -1.44 -17.13
N ILE A 290 -6.77 -1.23 -15.94
CA ILE A 290 -7.33 -2.29 -15.09
C ILE A 290 -8.86 -2.31 -15.05
N SER A 291 -9.51 -1.45 -15.85
CA SER A 291 -10.95 -1.54 -16.10
C SER A 291 -11.24 -2.68 -17.09
N PRO A 292 -12.17 -3.59 -16.81
CA PRO A 292 -12.56 -4.62 -17.76
C PRO A 292 -13.33 -4.08 -18.96
N ILE A 293 -13.95 -2.89 -18.82
CA ILE A 293 -14.77 -2.25 -19.86
C ILE A 293 -13.84 -1.62 -20.90
N GLY A 294 -14.01 -2.00 -22.16
CA GLY A 294 -13.21 -1.44 -23.25
C GLY A 294 -11.73 -1.86 -23.24
N ILE A 295 -11.36 -2.89 -22.48
CA ILE A 295 -9.94 -3.28 -22.24
C ILE A 295 -9.09 -3.37 -23.51
N LYS A 296 -9.63 -3.87 -24.63
CA LYS A 296 -8.87 -3.99 -25.87
C LYS A 296 -8.56 -2.65 -26.56
N GLN A 297 -9.27 -1.59 -26.21
CA GLN A 297 -8.98 -0.24 -26.70
C GLN A 297 -7.78 0.36 -25.96
N VAL A 298 -7.61 0.01 -24.67
CA VAL A 298 -6.53 0.48 -23.81
C VAL A 298 -5.33 -0.47 -23.88
N VAL A 299 -5.57 -1.78 -23.81
CA VAL A 299 -4.56 -2.86 -23.86
C VAL A 299 -4.82 -3.75 -25.07
N SER A 300 -4.22 -3.43 -26.20
CA SER A 300 -4.50 -4.04 -27.51
C SER A 300 -4.23 -5.55 -27.55
N ASN A 301 -3.23 -6.04 -26.84
CA ASN A 301 -2.87 -7.46 -26.74
C ASN A 301 -3.63 -8.21 -25.61
N SER A 302 -4.62 -7.58 -24.97
CA SER A 302 -5.44 -8.25 -23.96
C SER A 302 -6.52 -9.14 -24.60
N SER A 303 -6.81 -10.27 -23.97
CA SER A 303 -8.06 -10.98 -24.21
C SER A 303 -9.24 -10.17 -23.65
N LEU A 304 -10.46 -10.44 -24.15
CA LEU A 304 -11.67 -9.84 -23.58
C LEU A 304 -11.79 -10.21 -22.10
N ARG A 305 -12.26 -9.25 -21.31
CA ARG A 305 -12.55 -9.42 -19.89
C ARG A 305 -14.07 -9.42 -19.68
N GLN A 306 -14.53 -10.07 -18.63
CA GLN A 306 -15.91 -9.97 -18.21
C GLN A 306 -16.17 -8.56 -17.66
N ALA A 307 -17.06 -7.81 -18.30
CA ALA A 307 -17.22 -6.36 -18.04
C ALA A 307 -17.75 -6.01 -16.65
N ASN A 308 -18.40 -6.94 -15.96
CA ASN A 308 -18.98 -6.75 -14.63
C ASN A 308 -18.18 -7.47 -13.52
N ALA A 309 -16.96 -7.87 -13.78
CA ALA A 309 -16.15 -8.59 -12.81
C ALA A 309 -14.74 -7.99 -12.71
N TYR A 310 -14.26 -7.87 -11.47
CA TYR A 310 -12.87 -7.55 -11.19
C TYR A 310 -11.95 -8.71 -11.63
N PHE A 311 -10.85 -8.39 -12.27
CA PHE A 311 -9.78 -9.35 -12.52
C PHE A 311 -8.57 -9.06 -11.64
N SER A 312 -8.05 -10.08 -10.96
CA SER A 312 -7.03 -9.92 -9.92
C SER A 312 -5.61 -9.85 -10.46
N SER A 313 -5.40 -10.24 -11.72
CA SER A 313 -4.09 -10.21 -12.36
C SER A 313 -4.21 -10.05 -13.86
N SER A 314 -3.12 -9.60 -14.50
CA SER A 314 -2.92 -9.65 -15.95
C SER A 314 -1.76 -10.58 -16.22
N ASP A 315 -2.07 -11.76 -16.75
CA ASP A 315 -1.10 -12.85 -16.95
C ASP A 315 -0.70 -12.98 -18.40
N GLY A 316 0.60 -13.18 -18.67
CA GLY A 316 1.07 -13.56 -19.99
C GLY A 316 0.58 -14.96 -20.40
N ASP A 317 0.20 -15.13 -21.66
CA ASP A 317 -0.23 -16.43 -22.18
C ASP A 317 0.96 -17.34 -22.49
N PHE A 318 1.66 -17.72 -21.41
CA PHE A 318 2.77 -18.68 -21.46
C PHE A 318 2.27 -20.09 -21.19
N LYS A 319 2.86 -21.07 -21.88
CA LYS A 319 2.48 -22.47 -21.74
C LYS A 319 3.16 -23.16 -20.55
N THR A 320 4.37 -22.73 -20.24
CA THR A 320 5.19 -23.34 -19.18
C THR A 320 5.98 -22.25 -18.42
N ARG A 321 6.54 -22.63 -17.28
CA ARG A 321 7.45 -21.79 -16.52
C ARG A 321 8.71 -21.42 -17.32
N TYR A 322 9.21 -22.33 -18.13
CA TYR A 322 10.35 -22.10 -19.02
C TYR A 322 10.01 -21.12 -20.12
N ASP A 323 8.86 -21.29 -20.78
CA ASP A 323 8.37 -20.34 -21.79
C ASP A 323 8.26 -18.92 -21.22
N ALA A 324 7.75 -18.79 -19.98
CA ALA A 324 7.68 -17.50 -19.31
C ALA A 324 9.07 -16.90 -19.01
N GLN A 325 10.01 -17.72 -18.59
CA GLN A 325 11.36 -17.27 -18.26
C GLN A 325 12.12 -16.82 -19.50
N ASP A 326 12.03 -17.57 -20.58
CA ASP A 326 12.79 -17.33 -21.81
C ASP A 326 12.20 -16.17 -22.63
N ASN A 327 10.87 -15.98 -22.58
CA ASN A 327 10.14 -15.07 -23.46
C ASN A 327 9.40 -13.94 -22.72
N PHE A 328 9.78 -13.63 -21.47
CA PHE A 328 9.08 -12.63 -20.64
C PHE A 328 8.99 -11.24 -21.31
N ASN A 329 10.03 -10.85 -22.05
CA ASN A 329 10.07 -9.56 -22.74
C ASN A 329 9.02 -9.40 -23.85
N GLU A 330 8.45 -10.49 -24.38
CA GLU A 330 7.36 -10.43 -25.36
C GLU A 330 6.11 -9.74 -24.81
N LEU A 331 5.99 -9.64 -23.47
CA LEU A 331 4.94 -8.85 -22.80
C LEU A 331 5.14 -7.35 -22.99
N LYS A 332 6.39 -6.85 -22.99
CA LYS A 332 6.70 -5.44 -23.27
C LYS A 332 6.44 -5.04 -24.71
N THR A 333 6.78 -5.92 -25.63
CA THR A 333 6.62 -5.69 -27.10
C THR A 333 5.19 -5.94 -27.58
N LYS A 334 4.28 -6.43 -26.70
CA LYS A 334 2.90 -6.87 -27.03
C LYS A 334 2.82 -8.06 -27.98
N GLU A 335 3.90 -8.77 -28.22
CA GLU A 335 3.94 -10.00 -29.03
C GLU A 335 3.22 -11.15 -28.33
N ARG A 336 3.26 -11.14 -26.99
CA ARG A 336 2.53 -12.10 -26.16
C ARG A 336 1.17 -11.54 -25.75
N GLN A 337 0.12 -12.35 -25.90
CA GLN A 337 -1.20 -12.00 -25.41
C GLN A 337 -1.23 -12.03 -23.86
N VAL A 338 -2.00 -11.13 -23.26
CA VAL A 338 -2.29 -11.12 -21.83
C VAL A 338 -3.75 -11.45 -21.56
N LYS A 339 -4.00 -12.17 -20.47
CA LYS A 339 -5.35 -12.60 -20.04
C LYS A 339 -5.57 -12.27 -18.57
N GLY A 340 -6.81 -12.02 -18.18
CA GLY A 340 -7.17 -11.77 -16.78
C GLY A 340 -7.13 -13.02 -15.95
N GLY A 341 -6.39 -12.98 -14.86
CA GLY A 341 -6.58 -13.92 -13.75
C GLY A 341 -7.89 -13.58 -13.04
N TRP A 342 -8.63 -14.62 -12.65
CA TRP A 342 -9.97 -14.47 -12.08
C TRP A 342 -10.03 -14.97 -10.63
N ARG A 343 -9.07 -14.57 -9.82
CA ARG A 343 -9.19 -14.74 -8.37
C ARG A 343 -10.09 -13.67 -7.82
N ILE A 344 -11.14 -14.09 -7.16
CA ILE A 344 -12.06 -13.15 -6.50
C ILE A 344 -11.47 -12.82 -5.13
N TYR A 345 -10.72 -11.72 -5.08
CA TYR A 345 -10.36 -11.10 -3.81
C TYR A 345 -11.30 -9.91 -3.59
N SER A 346 -12.09 -9.94 -2.54
CA SER A 346 -13.02 -8.87 -2.20
C SER A 346 -12.32 -7.53 -1.92
N SER A 347 -11.08 -7.56 -1.49
CA SER A 347 -10.26 -6.36 -1.26
C SER A 347 -9.95 -5.57 -2.53
N GLY A 348 -9.77 -6.23 -3.68
CA GLY A 348 -9.40 -5.56 -4.93
C GLY A 348 -10.39 -4.49 -5.40
N PRO A 349 -11.69 -4.79 -5.57
CA PRO A 349 -12.68 -3.79 -5.94
C PRO A 349 -12.80 -2.66 -4.91
N GLY A 350 -12.70 -3.00 -3.62
CA GLY A 350 -12.76 -2.02 -2.54
C GLY A 350 -11.62 -1.00 -2.60
N ILE A 351 -10.37 -1.46 -2.79
CA ILE A 351 -9.24 -0.54 -2.91
C ILE A 351 -9.28 0.25 -4.22
N TYR A 352 -9.78 -0.32 -5.33
CA TYR A 352 -9.97 0.43 -6.58
C TYR A 352 -10.91 1.63 -6.38
N ILE A 353 -12.09 1.39 -5.79
CA ILE A 353 -13.06 2.45 -5.51
C ILE A 353 -12.49 3.46 -4.50
N ASN A 354 -11.79 2.98 -3.48
CA ASN A 354 -11.13 3.86 -2.51
C ASN A 354 -10.10 4.77 -3.19
N GLN A 355 -9.25 4.24 -4.07
CA GLN A 355 -8.26 5.05 -4.79
C GLN A 355 -8.94 6.04 -5.74
N LEU A 356 -9.96 5.62 -6.47
CA LEU A 356 -10.71 6.50 -7.35
C LEU A 356 -11.30 7.69 -6.59
N ILE A 357 -11.96 7.44 -5.45
CA ILE A 357 -12.63 8.50 -4.69
C ILE A 357 -11.62 9.34 -3.90
N SER A 358 -10.72 8.68 -3.13
CA SER A 358 -9.90 9.37 -2.14
C SER A 358 -8.64 10.01 -2.72
N ASN A 359 -8.06 9.47 -3.80
CA ASN A 359 -6.77 9.92 -4.33
C ASN A 359 -6.87 10.47 -5.75
N VAL A 360 -7.76 9.96 -6.60
CA VAL A 360 -7.92 10.46 -7.97
C VAL A 360 -8.90 11.63 -8.01
N LEU A 361 -10.12 11.43 -7.51
CA LEU A 361 -11.11 12.50 -7.31
C LEU A 361 -10.81 13.34 -6.05
N GLY A 362 -9.96 12.84 -5.18
CA GLY A 362 -9.39 13.56 -4.05
C GLY A 362 -10.32 13.78 -2.86
N ILE A 363 -11.48 13.11 -2.77
CA ILE A 363 -12.48 13.36 -1.74
C ILE A 363 -12.10 12.58 -0.47
N ARG A 364 -11.61 13.28 0.55
CA ARG A 364 -11.24 12.72 1.85
C ARG A 364 -11.91 13.50 2.97
N LYS A 365 -12.51 12.80 3.91
CA LYS A 365 -13.10 13.38 5.12
C LYS A 365 -12.40 12.83 6.35
N ASN A 366 -12.05 13.68 7.28
CA ASN A 366 -11.66 13.32 8.65
C ASN A 366 -12.66 13.94 9.66
N VAL A 367 -12.30 13.96 10.94
CA VAL A 367 -13.17 14.48 12.00
C VAL A 367 -13.46 15.98 11.85
N ASP A 368 -12.49 16.75 11.35
CA ASP A 368 -12.53 18.22 11.35
C ASP A 368 -12.69 18.82 9.95
N GLN A 369 -12.32 18.10 8.89
CA GLN A 369 -12.16 18.67 7.56
C GLN A 369 -12.68 17.75 6.45
N LEU A 370 -13.18 18.38 5.39
CA LEU A 370 -13.34 17.80 4.06
C LEU A 370 -12.19 18.29 3.19
N THR A 371 -11.34 17.38 2.74
CA THR A 371 -10.27 17.68 1.78
C THR A 371 -10.71 17.23 0.39
N ILE A 372 -10.51 18.09 -0.62
CA ILE A 372 -10.71 17.74 -2.02
C ILE A 372 -9.41 18.08 -2.76
N ASP A 373 -8.67 17.03 -3.08
CA ASP A 373 -7.31 17.07 -3.63
C ASP A 373 -7.24 16.17 -4.88
N PRO A 374 -7.85 16.64 -6.01
CA PRO A 374 -7.89 15.83 -7.22
C PRO A 374 -6.52 15.72 -7.88
N VAL A 375 -6.22 14.52 -8.40
CA VAL A 375 -5.08 14.25 -9.26
C VAL A 375 -5.62 13.71 -10.59
N LEU A 376 -6.11 14.64 -11.40
CA LEU A 376 -6.83 14.40 -12.64
C LEU A 376 -6.09 15.04 -13.83
N PRO A 377 -6.00 14.34 -14.97
CA PRO A 377 -5.41 14.93 -16.16
C PRO A 377 -6.31 16.04 -16.75
N ILE A 378 -5.69 16.99 -17.44
CA ILE A 378 -6.38 18.17 -17.97
C ILE A 378 -7.54 17.85 -18.94
N GLU A 379 -7.48 16.70 -19.60
CA GLU A 379 -8.54 16.24 -20.50
C GLU A 379 -9.87 16.01 -19.77
N LEU A 380 -9.83 15.91 -18.43
CA LEU A 380 -11.01 15.78 -17.58
C LEU A 380 -11.47 17.11 -16.99
N ASP A 381 -10.99 18.25 -17.51
CA ASP A 381 -11.52 19.55 -17.10
C ASP A 381 -13.02 19.63 -17.32
N GLY A 382 -13.74 20.16 -16.32
CA GLY A 382 -15.21 20.19 -16.30
C GLY A 382 -15.88 18.87 -15.89
N LEU A 383 -15.10 17.84 -15.48
CA LEU A 383 -15.67 16.61 -14.93
C LEU A 383 -16.65 16.92 -13.81
N SER A 384 -17.80 16.28 -13.83
CA SER A 384 -18.81 16.43 -12.78
C SER A 384 -19.18 15.10 -12.17
N LEU A 385 -19.18 15.05 -10.85
CA LEU A 385 -19.51 13.88 -10.04
C LEU A 385 -20.70 14.17 -9.13
N THR A 386 -21.72 13.30 -9.13
CA THR A 386 -22.74 13.29 -8.08
C THR A 386 -22.32 12.31 -6.98
N TYR A 387 -22.09 12.83 -5.79
CA TYR A 387 -21.58 12.07 -4.65
C TYR A 387 -22.38 12.32 -3.38
N LYS A 388 -22.68 11.27 -2.64
CA LYS A 388 -23.36 11.40 -1.33
C LYS A 388 -22.32 11.35 -0.21
N LEU A 389 -22.13 12.48 0.44
CA LEU A 389 -21.28 12.59 1.63
C LEU A 389 -22.17 12.67 2.87
N ASN A 390 -22.16 11.60 3.68
CA ASN A 390 -23.10 11.42 4.79
C ASN A 390 -24.58 11.56 4.32
N ASP A 391 -25.28 12.57 4.81
CA ASP A 391 -26.69 12.87 4.49
C ASP A 391 -26.88 13.93 3.40
N ARG A 392 -25.79 14.44 2.80
CA ARG A 392 -25.81 15.48 1.77
C ARG A 392 -25.48 14.93 0.41
N LEU A 393 -26.30 15.28 -0.57
CA LEU A 393 -26.06 14.98 -1.98
C LEU A 393 -25.30 16.16 -2.60
N LEU A 394 -24.13 15.88 -3.15
CA LEU A 394 -23.23 16.87 -3.75
C LEU A 394 -23.15 16.65 -5.25
N LYS A 395 -23.13 17.72 -6.02
CA LYS A 395 -22.65 17.74 -7.40
C LYS A 395 -21.32 18.49 -7.40
N ILE A 396 -20.23 17.76 -7.56
CA ILE A 396 -18.87 18.30 -7.54
C ILE A 396 -18.41 18.49 -8.98
N THR A 397 -18.01 19.71 -9.34
CA THR A 397 -17.46 20.04 -10.66
C THR A 397 -16.01 20.45 -10.51
N TYR A 398 -15.13 19.81 -11.27
CA TYR A 398 -13.70 20.02 -11.26
C TYR A 398 -13.31 20.95 -12.41
N ASN A 399 -12.93 22.22 -12.11
CA ASN A 399 -12.32 23.14 -13.05
C ASN A 399 -10.83 23.11 -12.82
N LEU A 400 -10.09 22.48 -13.72
CA LEU A 400 -8.67 22.22 -13.63
C LEU A 400 -7.85 23.36 -14.27
N ASN A 401 -6.53 23.38 -13.99
CA ASN A 401 -5.58 24.33 -14.58
C ASN A 401 -5.97 25.81 -14.37
N GLN A 402 -6.41 26.14 -13.17
CA GLN A 402 -6.79 27.49 -12.79
C GLN A 402 -5.56 28.25 -12.22
N SER A 403 -5.64 29.58 -12.23
CA SER A 403 -4.56 30.43 -11.66
C SER A 403 -4.56 30.48 -10.13
N VAL A 404 -5.66 30.12 -9.50
CA VAL A 404 -5.86 30.14 -8.04
C VAL A 404 -6.75 29.00 -7.64
N ASP A 405 -6.44 28.39 -6.49
CA ASP A 405 -7.29 27.37 -5.89
C ASP A 405 -8.45 28.02 -5.14
N GLU A 406 -9.66 27.71 -5.55
CA GLU A 406 -10.90 28.23 -4.95
C GLU A 406 -11.96 27.14 -4.86
N VAL A 407 -12.86 27.28 -3.88
CA VAL A 407 -14.07 26.45 -3.77
C VAL A 407 -15.29 27.34 -3.64
N LYS A 408 -16.32 27.02 -4.41
CA LYS A 408 -17.65 27.60 -4.20
C LYS A 408 -18.64 26.49 -3.83
N ILE A 409 -19.43 26.74 -2.80
CA ILE A 409 -20.54 25.88 -2.40
C ILE A 409 -21.83 26.66 -2.56
N ASN A 410 -22.75 26.13 -3.37
CA ASN A 410 -24.03 26.80 -3.71
C ASN A 410 -23.82 28.25 -4.17
N GLY A 411 -22.81 28.47 -5.01
CA GLY A 411 -22.43 29.76 -5.58
C GLY A 411 -21.70 30.72 -4.63
N LYS A 412 -21.40 30.33 -3.38
CA LYS A 412 -20.70 31.17 -2.41
C LYS A 412 -19.25 30.69 -2.24
N LEU A 413 -18.32 31.63 -2.24
CA LEU A 413 -16.89 31.34 -1.99
C LEU A 413 -16.69 30.82 -0.57
N VAL A 414 -15.83 29.83 -0.42
CA VAL A 414 -15.50 29.17 0.85
C VAL A 414 -14.07 29.53 1.26
N VAL A 415 -13.85 29.75 2.55
CA VAL A 415 -12.50 29.88 3.11
C VAL A 415 -11.87 28.48 3.15
N ILE A 416 -10.74 28.33 2.48
CA ILE A 416 -10.00 27.08 2.35
C ILE A 416 -8.65 27.16 3.06
N SER A 417 -8.08 26.00 3.37
CA SER A 417 -6.68 25.81 3.69
C SER A 417 -6.07 24.76 2.78
N GLN A 418 -4.75 24.73 2.68
CA GLN A 418 -4.01 23.74 1.93
C GLN A 418 -2.93 23.13 2.81
N LYS A 419 -2.61 21.86 2.56
CA LYS A 419 -1.52 21.16 3.22
C LYS A 419 -0.42 20.86 2.23
N GLN A 420 0.80 20.84 2.71
CA GLN A 420 1.97 20.42 1.96
C GLN A 420 2.29 18.97 2.38
N ASN A 421 2.27 18.04 1.44
CA ASN A 421 2.94 16.76 1.65
C ASN A 421 4.43 16.87 1.25
N ARG A 422 5.19 15.81 1.41
CA ARG A 422 6.64 15.85 1.13
C ARG A 422 6.97 16.23 -0.32
N TYR A 423 6.06 16.03 -1.26
CA TYR A 423 6.31 16.12 -2.70
C TYR A 423 5.58 17.28 -3.39
N ARG A 424 4.42 17.66 -2.90
CA ARG A 424 3.60 18.70 -3.54
C ARG A 424 2.66 19.40 -2.56
N LEU A 425 2.16 20.54 -2.99
CA LEU A 425 1.01 21.15 -2.36
C LEU A 425 -0.23 20.28 -2.65
N GLU A 426 -0.97 19.93 -1.60
CA GLU A 426 -2.24 19.22 -1.75
C GLU A 426 -3.35 20.20 -2.13
N GLY A 427 -4.48 19.67 -2.58
CA GLY A 427 -5.65 20.47 -2.89
C GLY A 427 -6.27 21.18 -1.68
N VAL A 428 -7.52 21.50 -1.76
CA VAL A 428 -8.21 22.37 -0.79
C VAL A 428 -8.79 21.58 0.38
N SER A 429 -8.74 22.17 1.57
CA SER A 429 -9.38 21.64 2.78
C SER A 429 -10.36 22.66 3.34
N ILE A 430 -11.56 22.18 3.68
CA ILE A 430 -12.69 22.96 4.19
C ILE A 430 -13.03 22.45 5.59
N PRO A 431 -13.14 23.32 6.62
CA PRO A 431 -13.66 22.90 7.92
C PRO A 431 -15.06 22.27 7.78
N LEU A 432 -15.30 21.12 8.42
CA LEU A 432 -16.58 20.42 8.32
C LEU A 432 -17.75 21.27 8.83
N GLU A 433 -17.54 22.07 9.86
CA GLU A 433 -18.56 23.01 10.35
C GLU A 433 -19.00 23.95 9.24
N THR A 434 -18.05 24.62 8.58
CA THR A 434 -18.32 25.50 7.42
C THR A 434 -19.01 24.76 6.28
N PHE A 435 -18.55 23.54 5.96
CA PHE A 435 -19.19 22.72 4.93
C PHE A 435 -20.66 22.43 5.27
N TYR A 436 -20.97 22.05 6.52
CA TYR A 436 -22.34 21.77 6.94
C TYR A 436 -23.22 23.01 7.00
N GLU A 437 -22.71 24.18 7.35
CA GLU A 437 -23.43 25.46 7.31
C GLU A 437 -23.79 25.87 5.89
N MET A 438 -22.94 25.55 4.91
CA MET A 438 -23.12 25.96 3.51
C MET A 438 -23.90 24.95 2.67
N THR A 439 -24.19 23.76 3.22
CA THR A 439 -24.90 22.67 2.53
C THR A 439 -26.22 22.33 3.22
N THR A 440 -27.16 21.80 2.44
CA THR A 440 -28.46 21.34 2.94
C THR A 440 -28.60 19.81 2.76
N THR A 441 -29.43 19.20 3.61
CA THR A 441 -29.83 17.78 3.49
C THR A 441 -30.90 17.57 2.41
N GLU A 442 -31.57 18.65 2.00
CA GLU A 442 -32.62 18.63 0.95
C GLU A 442 -32.03 19.10 -0.38
N GLY A 443 -32.29 18.32 -1.43
CA GLY A 443 -31.81 18.65 -2.78
C GLY A 443 -30.32 18.36 -3.03
N ILE A 444 -29.80 18.95 -4.08
CA ILE A 444 -28.38 18.79 -4.50
C ILE A 444 -27.64 20.07 -4.15
N ASN A 445 -26.49 19.91 -3.53
CA ASN A 445 -25.56 21.00 -3.25
C ASN A 445 -24.52 21.07 -4.37
N ASP A 446 -24.39 22.20 -5.04
CA ASP A 446 -23.36 22.42 -6.05
C ASP A 446 -22.04 22.78 -5.37
N VAL A 447 -20.97 22.04 -5.70
CA VAL A 447 -19.59 22.28 -5.25
C VAL A 447 -18.73 22.46 -6.49
N GLU A 448 -18.26 23.68 -6.71
CA GLU A 448 -17.37 24.03 -7.81
C GLU A 448 -15.93 24.16 -7.27
N LEU A 449 -15.05 23.33 -7.79
CA LEU A 449 -13.62 23.38 -7.47
C LEU A 449 -12.90 24.07 -8.60
N PHE A 450 -12.02 24.99 -8.25
CA PHE A 450 -11.08 25.64 -9.15
C PHE A 450 -9.69 25.26 -8.62
N ILE A 451 -8.96 24.46 -9.37
CA ILE A 451 -7.68 23.86 -8.92
C ILE A 451 -6.58 24.24 -9.91
N GLY A 452 -5.47 24.71 -9.37
CA GLY A 452 -4.26 25.00 -10.12
C GLY A 452 -3.60 23.75 -10.71
N GLU A 453 -2.47 23.95 -11.36
CA GLU A 453 -1.66 22.84 -11.87
C GLU A 453 -1.09 22.03 -10.68
N VAL A 454 -1.19 20.70 -10.75
CA VAL A 454 -0.78 19.75 -9.69
C VAL A 454 0.72 19.49 -9.75
#